data_9d2d736a7fb96f3459a85b4f49666386
#
_entry.id   9d2d736a7fb96f3459a85b4f49666386
#
_cell.length_a   1.000
_cell.length_b   1.000
_cell.length_c   1.000
_cell.angle_alpha   90.00
_cell.angle_beta   90.00
_cell.angle_gamma   90.00
#
_symmetry.space_group_name_H-M   'P 1'
#
loop_
_entity.id
_entity.type
_entity.pdbx_description
1 polymer ?
#
loop_
_entity_poly.entity_id
_entity_poly.type
_entity_poly.pdbx_seq_one_letter_code
_entity_poly.pdbx_strand_id
1 'polypeptide(L)'
;MNFFPSRSNNSPKIYGYTELSEKYEGLIKVGYTERSVDERMKEHFPTAGPEGIKRYEVLVEESSMRNDGTHFKDYDVHKVLKERGFENVGGEWFRVGVDELKSIILSLKEGTTLELTRTKNFKPRPEQQEAINKTSEYFKNYTSQEGKTPHFLWNCKMRFGKISFY
;
A
#
# COMPACT_ATOMS: atom_id res chain seq x y z
N MET A 1 22.28 27.23 31.99
CA MET A 1 20.93 26.72 32.38
C MET A 1 20.05 26.70 31.15
N ASN A 2 19.73 25.53 30.63
CA ASN A 2 18.80 25.41 29.49
C ASN A 2 17.39 25.53 30.02
N PHE A 3 16.75 26.68 29.79
CA PHE A 3 15.39 27.01 30.22
C PHE A 3 14.29 26.37 29.36
N PHE A 4 14.64 25.71 28.31
CA PHE A 4 13.64 25.02 27.45
C PHE A 4 13.74 23.53 27.68
N PRO A 5 12.66 22.86 28.08
CA PRO A 5 12.62 21.40 28.08
C PRO A 5 12.94 20.93 26.66
N SER A 6 13.87 20.00 26.55
CA SER A 6 14.13 19.34 25.28
C SER A 6 12.81 18.82 24.73
N ARG A 7 12.38 19.31 23.56
CA ARG A 7 11.23 18.73 22.87
C ARG A 7 11.55 17.24 22.71
N SER A 8 10.74 16.41 23.32
CA SER A 8 10.77 14.99 23.01
C SER A 8 10.57 14.85 21.50
N ASN A 9 11.49 14.22 20.80
CA ASN A 9 11.40 13.94 19.35
C ASN A 9 10.30 12.90 19.03
N ASN A 10 9.25 12.88 19.84
CA ASN A 10 8.13 11.98 19.68
C ASN A 10 7.19 12.55 18.63
N SER A 11 7.44 12.20 17.38
CA SER A 11 6.51 12.46 16.29
C SER A 11 5.52 11.31 16.19
N PRO A 12 4.20 11.60 16.14
CA PRO A 12 3.18 10.57 16.03
C PRO A 12 3.35 9.79 14.70
N LYS A 13 3.26 8.45 14.79
CA LYS A 13 3.50 7.55 13.67
C LYS A 13 2.40 6.51 13.54
N ILE A 14 2.11 6.14 12.31
CA ILE A 14 1.42 4.89 11.98
C ILE A 14 2.49 3.86 11.63
N TYR A 15 2.35 2.67 12.16
CA TYR A 15 3.19 1.56 11.83
C TYR A 15 2.35 0.35 11.39
N GLY A 16 2.92 -0.45 10.51
CA GLY A 16 2.37 -1.73 10.08
C GLY A 16 3.42 -2.82 10.24
N TYR A 17 3.06 -3.93 10.88
CA TYR A 17 3.95 -5.07 10.98
C TYR A 17 3.21 -6.38 10.72
N THR A 18 3.97 -7.40 10.37
CA THR A 18 3.49 -8.79 10.31
C THR A 18 4.26 -9.68 11.27
N GLU A 19 3.66 -10.77 11.71
CA GLU A 19 4.37 -11.82 12.43
C GLU A 19 4.92 -12.84 11.43
N LEU A 20 6.16 -13.30 11.67
CA LEU A 20 6.86 -14.25 10.81
C LEU A 20 6.37 -15.69 11.07
N SER A 21 5.10 -15.94 10.77
CA SER A 21 4.44 -17.23 10.89
C SER A 21 3.43 -17.40 9.75
N GLU A 22 3.26 -18.61 9.25
CA GLU A 22 2.32 -18.93 8.17
C GLU A 22 0.89 -18.42 8.43
N LYS A 23 0.47 -18.34 9.69
CA LYS A 23 -0.86 -17.84 10.07
C LYS A 23 -1.09 -16.37 9.75
N TYR A 24 0.00 -15.60 9.63
CA TYR A 24 -0.04 -14.14 9.39
C TYR A 24 0.38 -13.77 7.99
N GLU A 25 0.54 -14.74 7.09
CA GLU A 25 0.89 -14.49 5.70
C GLU A 25 -0.15 -13.58 5.01
N GLY A 26 0.32 -12.49 4.44
CA GLY A 26 -0.53 -11.48 3.79
C GLY A 26 -1.35 -10.62 4.77
N LEU A 27 -1.09 -10.70 6.07
CA LEU A 27 -1.74 -9.90 7.09
C LEU A 27 -0.79 -8.83 7.63
N ILE A 28 -1.30 -7.62 7.79
CA ILE A 28 -0.58 -6.51 8.42
C ILE A 28 -1.40 -6.01 9.60
N LYS A 29 -0.76 -5.93 10.76
CA LYS A 29 -1.32 -5.23 11.91
C LYS A 29 -0.96 -3.76 11.83
N VAL A 30 -1.97 -2.89 11.88
CA VAL A 30 -1.82 -1.44 11.76
C VAL A 30 -2.06 -0.79 13.11
N GLY A 31 -1.07 -0.06 13.60
CA GLY A 31 -1.14 0.62 14.89
C GLY A 31 -0.58 2.04 14.86
N TYR A 32 -0.76 2.73 15.98
CA TYR A 32 -0.31 4.10 16.22
C TYR A 32 0.66 4.16 17.40
N THR A 33 1.65 5.03 17.32
CA THR A 33 2.55 5.32 18.44
C THR A 33 3.04 6.76 18.40
N GLU A 34 3.25 7.34 19.57
CA GLU A 34 3.93 8.64 19.74
C GLU A 34 5.42 8.46 20.10
N ARG A 35 5.83 7.22 20.29
CA ARG A 35 7.21 6.82 20.58
C ARG A 35 7.86 6.15 19.38
N SER A 36 9.09 5.68 19.53
CA SER A 36 9.72 4.89 18.46
C SER A 36 8.97 3.57 18.23
N VAL A 37 8.89 3.15 16.98
CA VAL A 37 8.27 1.87 16.63
C VAL A 37 9.01 0.70 17.28
N ASP A 38 10.34 0.79 17.40
CA ASP A 38 11.14 -0.23 18.07
C ASP A 38 10.78 -0.41 19.55
N GLU A 39 10.53 0.67 20.28
CA GLU A 39 10.07 0.60 21.67
C GLU A 39 8.69 -0.04 21.74
N ARG A 40 7.80 0.31 20.83
CA ARG A 40 6.45 -0.27 20.75
C ARG A 40 6.50 -1.77 20.43
N MET A 41 7.39 -2.18 19.53
CA MET A 41 7.58 -3.60 19.21
C MET A 41 8.15 -4.39 20.40
N LYS A 42 9.04 -3.83 21.18
CA LYS A 42 9.55 -4.46 22.42
C LYS A 42 8.45 -4.68 23.46
N GLU A 43 7.45 -3.80 23.51
CA GLU A 43 6.28 -3.98 24.40
C GLU A 43 5.38 -5.12 23.92
N HIS A 44 5.18 -5.25 22.60
CA HIS A 44 4.39 -6.34 22.02
C HIS A 44 5.12 -7.70 22.10
N PHE A 45 6.45 -7.68 21.97
CA PHE A 45 7.31 -8.84 21.95
C PHE A 45 8.40 -8.71 23.03
N PRO A 46 8.06 -8.78 24.33
CA PRO A 46 9.01 -8.50 25.43
C PRO A 46 10.12 -9.55 25.53
N THR A 47 9.90 -10.74 25.00
CA THR A 47 10.90 -11.80 24.98
C THR A 47 11.42 -12.01 23.57
N ALA A 48 12.75 -11.94 23.40
CA ALA A 48 13.38 -12.42 22.19
C ALA A 48 13.01 -13.91 21.96
N GLY A 49 12.83 -14.28 20.71
CA GLY A 49 12.68 -15.69 20.37
C GLY A 49 13.94 -16.50 20.76
N PRO A 50 13.88 -17.82 20.77
CA PRO A 50 15.06 -18.65 20.90
C PRO A 50 16.12 -18.17 19.89
N GLU A 51 17.37 -18.07 20.32
CA GLU A 51 18.49 -17.64 19.47
C GLU A 51 18.42 -16.20 18.90
N GLY A 52 17.60 -15.31 19.50
CA GLY A 52 17.47 -13.91 19.01
C GLY A 52 16.70 -13.77 17.71
N ILE A 53 15.98 -14.79 17.26
CA ILE A 53 15.20 -14.75 16.04
C ILE A 53 14.04 -13.75 16.22
N LYS A 54 13.97 -12.77 15.35
CA LYS A 54 12.83 -11.84 15.30
C LYS A 54 11.56 -12.61 14.92
N ARG A 55 10.47 -12.34 15.64
CA ARG A 55 9.15 -12.95 15.38
C ARG A 55 8.24 -12.09 14.53
N TYR A 56 8.69 -10.90 14.19
CA TYR A 56 7.91 -9.91 13.44
C TYR A 56 8.81 -9.14 12.46
N GLU A 57 8.17 -8.56 11.48
CA GLU A 57 8.80 -7.64 10.54
C GLU A 57 7.97 -6.35 10.46
N VAL A 58 8.60 -5.19 10.64
CA VAL A 58 7.97 -3.89 10.45
C VAL A 58 8.02 -3.56 8.97
N LEU A 59 6.86 -3.47 8.34
CA LEU A 59 6.70 -3.27 6.90
C LEU A 59 6.45 -1.80 6.55
N VAL A 60 5.83 -1.07 7.47
CA VAL A 60 5.47 0.34 7.29
C VAL A 60 5.76 1.11 8.57
N GLU A 61 6.42 2.24 8.43
CA GLU A 61 6.59 3.26 9.48
C GLU A 61 6.48 4.63 8.83
N GLU A 62 5.41 5.34 9.13
CA GLU A 62 5.09 6.61 8.50
C GLU A 62 4.62 7.65 9.52
N SER A 63 4.97 8.92 9.31
CA SER A 63 4.42 10.01 10.11
C SER A 63 2.91 10.07 9.97
N SER A 64 2.18 10.24 11.08
CA SER A 64 0.73 10.47 11.09
C SER A 64 0.35 11.95 11.07
N MET A 65 1.31 12.82 10.81
CA MET A 65 1.05 14.26 10.68
C MET A 65 0.42 14.57 9.32
N ARG A 66 -0.66 15.35 9.32
CA ARG A 66 -1.27 15.90 8.11
C ARG A 66 -0.55 17.18 7.68
N ASN A 67 -0.76 17.58 6.44
CA ASN A 67 -0.19 18.81 5.89
C ASN A 67 -0.71 20.08 6.60
N ASP A 68 -1.86 20.01 7.24
CA ASP A 68 -2.45 21.09 8.06
C ASP A 68 -1.90 21.17 9.49
N GLY A 69 -0.96 20.29 9.86
CA GLY A 69 -0.36 20.21 11.19
C GLY A 69 -1.17 19.41 12.21
N THR A 70 -2.34 18.89 11.86
CA THR A 70 -3.07 17.94 12.70
C THR A 70 -2.50 16.53 12.55
N HIS A 71 -2.94 15.59 13.35
CA HIS A 71 -2.54 14.19 13.21
C HIS A 71 -3.78 13.27 13.16
N PHE A 72 -3.61 12.13 12.50
CA PHE A 72 -4.58 11.06 12.47
C PHE A 72 -4.05 9.86 13.26
N LYS A 73 -4.94 8.98 13.64
CA LYS A 73 -4.62 7.76 14.39
C LYS A 73 -4.90 6.51 13.57
N ASP A 74 -4.55 5.36 14.12
CA ASP A 74 -4.78 4.05 13.52
C ASP A 74 -6.26 3.79 13.18
N TYR A 75 -7.20 4.26 14.02
CA TYR A 75 -8.63 4.09 13.74
C TYR A 75 -9.07 4.82 12.45
N ASP A 76 -8.44 5.94 12.07
CA ASP A 76 -8.70 6.63 10.80
C ASP A 76 -8.26 5.76 9.63
N VAL A 77 -7.08 5.12 9.75
CA VAL A 77 -6.56 4.18 8.76
C VAL A 77 -7.46 2.95 8.67
N HIS A 78 -7.86 2.37 9.82
CA HIS A 78 -8.77 1.22 9.88
C HIS A 78 -10.12 1.53 9.25
N LYS A 79 -10.64 2.73 9.44
CA LYS A 79 -11.88 3.17 8.82
C LYS A 79 -11.75 3.15 7.30
N VAL A 80 -10.71 3.77 6.75
CA VAL A 80 -10.47 3.80 5.30
C VAL A 80 -10.24 2.40 4.74
N LEU A 81 -9.49 1.54 5.43
CA LEU A 81 -9.29 0.15 5.03
C LEU A 81 -10.64 -0.59 4.89
N LYS A 82 -11.52 -0.46 5.88
CA LYS A 82 -12.84 -1.09 5.87
C LYS A 82 -13.74 -0.52 4.76
N GLU A 83 -13.76 0.80 4.60
CA GLU A 83 -14.53 1.48 3.53
C GLU A 83 -14.07 1.05 2.13
N ARG A 84 -12.79 0.72 1.96
CA ARG A 84 -12.23 0.20 0.71
C ARG A 84 -12.42 -1.32 0.52
N GLY A 85 -13.03 -1.98 1.49
CA GLY A 85 -13.34 -3.40 1.41
C GLY A 85 -12.18 -4.34 1.71
N PHE A 86 -11.10 -3.84 2.35
CA PHE A 86 -10.04 -4.73 2.84
C PHE A 86 -10.56 -5.58 4.00
N GLU A 87 -10.24 -6.87 3.95
CA GLU A 87 -10.67 -7.84 4.97
C GLU A 87 -10.02 -7.52 6.32
N ASN A 88 -10.85 -7.31 7.35
CA ASN A 88 -10.40 -7.26 8.73
C ASN A 88 -10.54 -8.64 9.35
N VAL A 89 -9.41 -9.29 9.63
CA VAL A 89 -9.37 -10.66 10.17
C VAL A 89 -9.65 -10.67 11.68
N GLY A 90 -9.50 -9.54 12.33
CA GLY A 90 -9.77 -9.36 13.75
C GLY A 90 -8.92 -8.24 14.37
N GLY A 91 -9.51 -7.42 15.22
CA GLY A 91 -8.84 -6.29 15.87
C GLY A 91 -8.22 -5.32 14.86
N GLU A 92 -6.90 -5.18 14.93
CA GLU A 92 -6.10 -4.27 14.09
C GLU A 92 -5.43 -4.99 12.90
N TRP A 93 -5.79 -6.27 12.62
CA TRP A 93 -5.23 -7.08 11.56
C TRP A 93 -6.04 -6.98 10.27
N PHE A 94 -5.38 -6.63 9.18
CA PHE A 94 -5.98 -6.48 7.86
C PHE A 94 -5.22 -7.27 6.81
N ARG A 95 -5.97 -7.84 5.85
CA ARG A 95 -5.40 -8.42 4.64
C ARG A 95 -5.20 -7.30 3.62
N VAL A 96 -4.01 -6.73 3.62
CA VAL A 96 -3.67 -5.56 2.78
C VAL A 96 -2.21 -5.63 2.38
N GLY A 97 -1.88 -5.16 1.17
CA GLY A 97 -0.51 -5.01 0.72
C GLY A 97 0.15 -3.76 1.32
N VAL A 98 1.49 -3.76 1.32
CA VAL A 98 2.28 -2.65 1.85
C VAL A 98 2.03 -1.36 1.06
N ASP A 99 1.95 -1.46 -0.27
CA ASP A 99 1.77 -0.30 -1.14
C ASP A 99 0.37 0.31 -1.00
N GLU A 100 -0.67 -0.52 -0.85
CA GLU A 100 -2.02 -0.06 -0.57
C GLU A 100 -2.10 0.65 0.78
N LEU A 101 -1.47 0.09 1.81
CA LEU A 101 -1.44 0.71 3.13
C LEU A 101 -0.71 2.06 3.10
N LYS A 102 0.44 2.15 2.44
CA LYS A 102 1.17 3.42 2.24
C LYS A 102 0.35 4.45 1.49
N SER A 103 -0.36 4.03 0.44
CA SER A 103 -1.25 4.91 -0.34
C SER A 103 -2.39 5.48 0.52
N ILE A 104 -2.97 4.67 1.41
CA ILE A 104 -4.01 5.11 2.34
C ILE A 104 -3.43 6.13 3.34
N ILE A 105 -2.27 5.85 3.92
CA ILE A 105 -1.60 6.77 4.84
C ILE A 105 -1.30 8.10 4.16
N LEU A 106 -0.81 8.07 2.92
CA LEU A 106 -0.54 9.28 2.14
C LEU A 106 -1.81 10.09 1.90
N SER A 107 -2.92 9.44 1.54
CA SER A 107 -4.20 10.14 1.34
C SER A 107 -4.70 10.84 2.60
N LEU A 108 -4.51 10.20 3.75
CA LEU A 108 -4.86 10.79 5.05
C LEU A 108 -3.95 11.97 5.41
N LYS A 109 -2.66 11.93 5.06
CA LYS A 109 -1.73 13.05 5.23
C LYS A 109 -2.14 14.28 4.40
N GLU A 110 -2.55 14.05 3.17
CA GLU A 110 -2.95 15.10 2.23
C GLU A 110 -4.36 15.63 2.48
N GLY A 111 -5.14 14.95 3.31
CA GLY A 111 -6.57 15.26 3.52
C GLY A 111 -7.41 15.05 2.26
N THR A 112 -6.84 14.38 1.26
CA THR A 112 -7.53 14.03 0.04
C THR A 112 -8.24 12.71 0.25
N THR A 113 -9.57 12.73 0.12
CA THR A 113 -10.30 11.50 -0.12
C THR A 113 -9.85 11.04 -1.51
N LEU A 114 -8.84 10.18 -1.58
CA LEU A 114 -8.56 9.49 -2.83
C LEU A 114 -9.82 8.69 -3.14
N GLU A 115 -10.68 9.28 -3.97
CA GLU A 115 -11.69 8.50 -4.67
C GLU A 115 -10.93 7.48 -5.50
N LEU A 116 -10.67 6.32 -4.88
CA LEU A 116 -10.28 5.14 -5.63
C LEU A 116 -11.50 4.65 -6.40
N THR A 117 -11.92 5.44 -7.37
CA THR A 117 -12.72 4.98 -8.49
C THR A 117 -11.83 4.19 -9.49
N ARG A 118 -10.83 3.47 -8.99
CA ARG A 118 -10.31 2.29 -9.68
C ARG A 118 -11.17 1.10 -9.26
N THR A 119 -12.42 1.16 -9.68
CA THR A 119 -13.25 -0.03 -9.68
C THR A 119 -12.51 -1.09 -10.49
N LYS A 120 -12.37 -2.31 -9.95
CA LYS A 120 -11.91 -3.51 -10.66
C LYS A 120 -12.76 -3.80 -11.92
N ASN A 121 -13.74 -2.98 -12.21
CA ASN A 121 -14.64 -3.02 -13.35
C ASN A 121 -14.39 -1.90 -14.35
N PHE A 122 -13.11 -1.52 -14.55
CA PHE A 122 -12.79 -0.66 -15.67
C PHE A 122 -13.13 -1.37 -16.98
N LYS A 123 -14.20 -0.90 -17.63
CA LYS A 123 -14.51 -1.31 -19.01
C LYS A 123 -13.72 -0.41 -19.94
N PRO A 124 -12.84 -0.98 -20.79
CA PRO A 124 -12.15 -0.19 -21.78
C PRO A 124 -13.15 0.56 -22.65
N ARG A 125 -12.80 1.78 -23.06
CA ARG A 125 -13.60 2.48 -24.07
C ARG A 125 -13.58 1.69 -25.38
N PRO A 126 -14.57 1.84 -26.27
CA PRO A 126 -14.63 1.09 -27.52
C PRO A 126 -13.32 1.12 -28.31
N GLU A 127 -12.69 2.28 -28.40
CA GLU A 127 -11.40 2.46 -29.12
C GLU A 127 -10.25 1.72 -28.44
N GLN A 128 -10.27 1.66 -27.12
CA GLN A 128 -9.28 0.91 -26.32
C GLN A 128 -9.48 -0.59 -26.50
N GLN A 129 -10.74 -1.05 -26.51
CA GLN A 129 -11.07 -2.45 -26.72
C GLN A 129 -10.68 -2.90 -28.14
N GLU A 130 -10.92 -2.06 -29.14
CA GLU A 130 -10.50 -2.33 -30.51
C GLU A 130 -8.97 -2.46 -30.63
N ALA A 131 -8.22 -1.55 -29.98
CA ALA A 131 -6.75 -1.61 -29.96
C ALA A 131 -6.23 -2.87 -29.27
N ILE A 132 -6.87 -3.30 -28.16
CA ILE A 132 -6.54 -4.57 -27.47
C ILE A 132 -6.78 -5.76 -28.40
N ASN A 133 -7.93 -5.79 -29.05
CA ASN A 133 -8.31 -6.90 -29.94
C ASN A 133 -7.35 -7.02 -31.11
N LYS A 134 -7.03 -5.92 -31.79
CA LYS A 134 -6.07 -5.87 -32.91
C LYS A 134 -4.66 -6.31 -32.47
N THR A 135 -4.23 -5.87 -31.28
CA THR A 135 -2.91 -6.27 -30.74
C THR A 135 -2.89 -7.76 -30.43
N SER A 136 -3.93 -8.25 -29.76
CA SER A 136 -4.05 -9.68 -29.42
C SER A 136 -4.09 -10.57 -30.68
N GLU A 137 -4.85 -10.16 -31.69
CA GLU A 137 -4.95 -10.86 -32.96
C GLU A 137 -3.61 -10.89 -33.71
N TYR A 138 -2.91 -9.75 -33.74
CA TYR A 138 -1.57 -9.66 -34.31
C TYR A 138 -0.60 -10.65 -33.67
N PHE A 139 -0.52 -10.69 -32.33
CA PHE A 139 0.38 -11.59 -31.64
C PHE A 139 -0.03 -13.07 -31.74
N LYS A 140 -1.32 -13.38 -31.78
CA LYS A 140 -1.81 -14.76 -32.00
C LYS A 140 -1.50 -15.30 -33.37
N ASN A 141 -1.59 -14.43 -34.37
CA ASN A 141 -1.39 -14.83 -35.80
C ASN A 141 0.05 -14.62 -36.27
N TYR A 142 0.93 -14.11 -35.37
CA TYR A 142 2.32 -13.90 -35.71
C TYR A 142 3.02 -15.24 -35.92
N THR A 143 3.36 -15.53 -37.19
CA THR A 143 4.20 -16.67 -37.54
C THR A 143 5.65 -16.23 -37.45
N SER A 144 6.41 -16.79 -36.50
CA SER A 144 7.84 -16.49 -36.34
C SER A 144 8.59 -16.75 -37.63
N GLN A 145 8.99 -15.69 -38.33
CA GLN A 145 10.05 -15.75 -39.30
C GLN A 145 11.39 -15.75 -38.54
N GLU A 146 12.31 -16.62 -38.92
CA GLU A 146 13.57 -16.87 -38.23
C GLU A 146 14.21 -15.60 -37.64
N GLY A 147 14.32 -15.54 -36.31
CA GLY A 147 15.07 -14.50 -35.57
C GLY A 147 14.38 -13.15 -35.37
N LYS A 148 13.13 -12.96 -35.78
CA LYS A 148 12.41 -11.69 -35.57
C LYS A 148 11.40 -11.79 -34.43
N THR A 149 11.53 -10.92 -33.46
CA THR A 149 10.55 -10.73 -32.39
C THR A 149 9.35 -9.93 -32.91
N PRO A 150 8.10 -10.30 -32.56
CA PRO A 150 6.94 -9.51 -32.98
C PRO A 150 6.96 -8.12 -32.32
N HIS A 151 6.70 -7.10 -33.12
CA HIS A 151 6.62 -5.71 -32.65
C HIS A 151 5.27 -5.11 -33.03
N PHE A 152 4.62 -4.44 -32.08
CA PHE A 152 3.38 -3.72 -32.33
C PHE A 152 3.49 -2.30 -31.79
N LEU A 153 3.27 -1.30 -32.63
CA LEU A 153 3.34 0.12 -32.25
C LEU A 153 1.93 0.69 -32.01
N TRP A 154 1.69 1.15 -30.79
CA TRP A 154 0.50 1.91 -30.46
C TRP A 154 0.76 3.41 -30.69
N ASN A 155 0.18 3.97 -31.73
CA ASN A 155 0.16 5.41 -31.97
C ASN A 155 -1.11 6.00 -31.35
N CYS A 156 -1.04 6.37 -30.07
CA CYS A 156 -2.19 6.86 -29.31
C CYS A 156 -2.23 8.38 -29.29
N LYS A 157 -3.39 8.97 -29.62
CA LYS A 157 -3.66 10.39 -29.45
C LYS A 157 -3.66 10.74 -27.96
N MET A 158 -3.42 12.06 -27.65
CA MET A 158 -3.60 12.55 -26.28
C MET A 158 -4.99 12.18 -25.74
N ARG A 159 -5.05 11.74 -24.46
CA ARG A 159 -6.26 11.27 -23.76
C ARG A 159 -6.75 9.87 -24.14
N PHE A 160 -6.02 9.09 -24.94
CA PHE A 160 -6.39 7.70 -25.21
C PHE A 160 -6.41 6.86 -23.91
N GLY A 161 -5.50 7.17 -22.98
CA GLY A 161 -5.30 6.40 -21.75
C GLY A 161 -4.46 5.14 -22.01
N LYS A 162 -3.35 4.99 -21.30
CA LYS A 162 -2.57 3.75 -21.33
C LYS A 162 -3.27 2.70 -20.49
N ILE A 163 -3.45 1.50 -21.04
CA ILE A 163 -3.93 0.33 -20.29
C ILE A 163 -2.69 -0.41 -19.82
N SER A 164 -2.53 -0.55 -18.52
CA SER A 164 -1.49 -1.42 -17.96
C SER A 164 -2.02 -2.85 -17.99
N PHE A 165 -1.28 -3.74 -18.65
CA PHE A 165 -1.49 -5.19 -18.57
C PHE A 165 -0.60 -5.70 -17.43
N TYR A 166 -1.19 -6.38 -16.49
CA TYR A 166 -0.52 -7.23 -15.51
C TYR A 166 -0.74 -8.68 -15.89
#